data_2bb33a5eecc60210ce4980337a568791
#
_entry.id   2bb33a5eecc60210ce4980337a568791
#
_cell.length_a   1.000
_cell.length_b   1.000
_cell.length_c   1.000
_cell.angle_alpha   90.00
_cell.angle_beta   90.00
_cell.angle_gamma   90.00
#
_symmetry.space_group_name_H-M   'P 1'
#
loop_
_entity.id
_entity.type
_entity.pdbx_description
1 polymer ?
#
loop_
_entity_poly.entity_id
_entity_poly.type
_entity_poly.pdbx_seq_one_letter_code
_entity_poly.pdbx_strand_id
1 'polypeptide(L)'
;GVILTGSHVIDGAKDIDVTTYNGKVYKASVLAIMGKNKDLALLKITPKQHLKTIPFGNSELVKVGQKVLAIGNPFGFTGTLTSGIVSRIDYTKGRIQTDAAINPGCSGGPLLNSKGEVIGISQSIYNPDKNISNIGIGLAIPINEAKKFIQSANLSSNLK
;
A
#
# COMPACT_ATOMS: atom_id res chain seq x y z
N GLY A 1 -8.51 13.83 -1.43
CA GLY A 1 -7.93 13.52 -2.74
C GLY A 1 -6.45 13.14 -2.70
N VAL A 2 -5.90 12.84 -1.50
CA VAL A 2 -4.53 12.29 -1.38
C VAL A 2 -4.60 10.77 -1.36
N ILE A 3 -3.73 10.11 -2.12
CA ILE A 3 -3.71 8.67 -2.29
C ILE A 3 -2.29 8.18 -1.98
N LEU A 4 -2.20 7.16 -1.13
CA LEU A 4 -0.97 6.46 -0.82
C LEU A 4 -0.85 5.21 -1.69
N THR A 5 0.31 4.98 -2.29
CA THR A 5 0.60 3.81 -3.12
C THR A 5 2.09 3.44 -3.05
N GLY A 6 2.50 2.39 -3.77
CA GLY A 6 3.90 2.05 -3.96
C GLY A 6 4.58 2.93 -5.02
N SER A 7 5.83 3.34 -4.79
CA SER A 7 6.55 4.16 -5.77
C SER A 7 6.84 3.42 -7.06
N HIS A 8 7.12 2.11 -7.00
CA HIS A 8 7.35 1.30 -8.20
C HIS A 8 6.10 1.16 -9.09
N VAL A 9 4.89 1.38 -8.53
CA VAL A 9 3.62 1.33 -9.29
C VAL A 9 3.54 2.48 -10.30
N ILE A 10 4.20 3.59 -10.00
CA ILE A 10 4.20 4.80 -10.82
C ILE A 10 5.54 5.09 -11.49
N ASP A 11 6.52 4.21 -11.32
CA ASP A 11 7.87 4.41 -11.85
C ASP A 11 7.84 4.45 -13.38
N GLY A 12 8.47 5.48 -13.96
CA GLY A 12 8.50 5.71 -15.41
C GLY A 12 7.16 6.12 -16.04
N ALA A 13 6.08 6.29 -15.24
CA ALA A 13 4.79 6.70 -15.77
C ALA A 13 4.80 8.17 -16.21
N LYS A 14 4.34 8.44 -17.44
CA LYS A 14 4.11 9.80 -17.95
C LYS A 14 2.77 10.35 -17.48
N ASP A 15 1.76 9.50 -17.44
CA ASP A 15 0.40 9.79 -17.01
C ASP A 15 -0.03 8.77 -15.95
N ILE A 16 -0.71 9.25 -14.93
CA ILE A 16 -1.23 8.43 -13.85
C ILE A 16 -2.73 8.63 -13.76
N ASP A 17 -3.47 7.54 -13.92
CA ASP A 17 -4.91 7.52 -13.76
C ASP A 17 -5.30 6.78 -12.48
N VAL A 18 -6.21 7.37 -11.72
CA VAL A 18 -6.83 6.78 -10.55
C VAL A 18 -8.29 6.52 -10.83
N THR A 19 -8.67 5.25 -10.83
CA THR A 19 -10.05 4.83 -10.96
C THR A 19 -10.63 4.55 -9.58
N THR A 20 -11.67 5.27 -9.22
CA THR A 20 -12.39 5.07 -7.95
C THR A 20 -13.36 3.90 -8.05
N TYR A 21 -13.85 3.40 -6.89
CA TYR A 21 -14.75 2.25 -6.81
C TYR A 21 -16.01 2.39 -7.69
N ASN A 22 -16.51 3.62 -7.87
CA ASN A 22 -17.67 3.90 -8.73
C ASN A 22 -17.30 4.05 -10.23
N GLY A 23 -16.10 3.66 -10.63
CA GLY A 23 -15.63 3.68 -12.01
C GLY A 23 -15.20 5.04 -12.53
N LYS A 24 -15.22 6.09 -11.73
CA LYS A 24 -14.73 7.41 -12.15
C LYS A 24 -13.22 7.43 -12.24
N VAL A 25 -12.69 7.97 -13.34
CA VAL A 25 -11.25 8.11 -13.59
C VAL A 25 -10.83 9.56 -13.34
N TYR A 26 -9.73 9.72 -12.62
CA TYR A 26 -9.12 11.01 -12.32
C TYR A 26 -7.65 11.01 -12.72
N LYS A 27 -7.19 12.06 -13.37
CA LYS A 27 -5.76 12.30 -13.56
C LYS A 27 -5.13 12.62 -12.21
N ALA A 28 -4.02 11.99 -11.92
CA ALA A 28 -3.27 12.19 -10.68
C ALA A 28 -1.94 12.88 -10.95
N SER A 29 -1.53 13.73 -10.01
CA SER A 29 -0.19 14.27 -9.93
C SER A 29 0.57 13.64 -8.78
N VAL A 30 1.89 13.53 -8.91
CA VAL A 30 2.76 13.03 -7.85
C VAL A 30 3.03 14.15 -6.86
N LEU A 31 2.66 13.95 -5.58
CA LEU A 31 2.96 14.88 -4.49
C LEU A 31 4.34 14.65 -3.89
N ALA A 32 4.66 13.38 -3.64
CA ALA A 32 5.91 12.99 -3.01
C ALA A 32 6.25 11.55 -3.35
N ILE A 33 7.54 11.23 -3.39
CA ILE A 33 8.08 9.88 -3.51
C ILE A 33 9.07 9.68 -2.38
N MET A 34 8.93 8.57 -1.65
CA MET A 34 9.89 8.15 -0.65
C MET A 34 11.06 7.44 -1.33
N GLY A 35 12.30 7.90 -1.08
CA GLY A 35 13.49 7.43 -1.79
C GLY A 35 13.71 5.91 -1.84
N LYS A 36 14.65 5.49 -2.65
CA LYS A 36 14.87 4.14 -3.23
C LYS A 36 14.71 2.91 -2.34
N ASN A 37 14.74 3.03 -1.02
CA ASN A 37 14.64 1.86 -0.11
C ASN A 37 13.27 1.69 0.55
N LYS A 38 12.33 2.59 0.29
CA LYS A 38 11.04 2.65 0.98
C LYS A 38 9.90 2.95 0.00
N ASP A 39 9.68 2.15 -0.91
CA ASP A 39 8.70 2.03 -1.97
C ASP A 39 7.29 2.62 -1.67
N LEU A 40 7.21 3.92 -1.36
CA LEU A 40 5.98 4.66 -1.13
C LEU A 40 5.91 5.91 -2.00
N ALA A 41 4.72 6.24 -2.46
CA ALA A 41 4.40 7.48 -3.15
C ALA A 41 3.06 8.05 -2.69
N LEU A 42 2.95 9.38 -2.75
CA LEU A 42 1.71 10.11 -2.55
C LEU A 42 1.28 10.73 -3.88
N LEU A 43 0.03 10.50 -4.22
CA LEU A 43 -0.63 11.05 -5.39
C LEU A 43 -1.72 12.03 -4.97
N LYS A 44 -2.01 12.99 -5.83
CA LYS A 44 -3.11 13.94 -5.68
C LYS A 44 -4.09 13.82 -6.84
N ILE A 45 -5.35 13.67 -6.50
CA ILE A 45 -6.47 13.83 -7.42
C ILE A 45 -7.41 14.93 -6.92
N THR A 46 -8.23 15.49 -7.82
CA THR A 46 -9.26 16.49 -7.48
C THR A 46 -10.64 15.87 -7.72
N PRO A 47 -11.19 15.12 -6.75
CA PRO A 47 -12.48 14.51 -6.90
C PRO A 47 -13.60 15.55 -6.77
N LYS A 48 -14.65 15.42 -7.60
CA LYS A 48 -15.84 16.28 -7.51
C LYS A 48 -16.72 15.99 -6.29
N GLN A 49 -16.55 14.84 -5.67
CA GLN A 49 -17.31 14.38 -4.51
C GLN A 49 -16.35 13.94 -3.41
N HIS A 50 -16.80 14.03 -2.18
CA HIS A 50 -16.03 13.49 -1.05
C HIS A 50 -15.81 11.99 -1.22
N LEU A 51 -14.55 11.55 -1.16
CA LEU A 51 -14.19 10.14 -1.19
C LEU A 51 -14.19 9.57 0.23
N LYS A 52 -14.74 8.37 0.38
CA LYS A 52 -14.59 7.62 1.64
C LYS A 52 -13.11 7.25 1.81
N THR A 53 -12.59 7.50 3.00
CA THR A 53 -11.23 7.16 3.39
C THR A 53 -11.22 5.92 4.26
N ILE A 54 -10.10 5.19 4.23
CA ILE A 54 -9.88 4.05 5.09
C ILE A 54 -9.09 4.49 6.33
N PRO A 55 -9.46 4.04 7.55
CA PRO A 55 -8.74 4.41 8.76
C PRO A 55 -7.36 3.73 8.82
N PHE A 56 -6.37 4.45 9.33
CA PHE A 56 -5.05 3.91 9.61
C PHE A 56 -4.98 3.37 11.04
N GLY A 57 -4.55 2.12 11.17
CA GLY A 57 -4.27 1.50 12.45
C GLY A 57 -2.91 1.93 13.05
N ASN A 58 -2.38 1.11 13.93
CA ASN A 58 -1.06 1.27 14.53
C ASN A 58 -0.24 -0.01 14.30
N SER A 59 0.82 0.09 13.49
CA SER A 59 1.65 -1.07 13.17
C SER A 59 2.57 -1.53 14.31
N GLU A 60 2.75 -0.74 15.37
CA GLU A 60 3.47 -1.17 16.57
C GLU A 60 2.66 -2.18 17.40
N LEU A 61 1.34 -2.20 17.23
CA LEU A 61 0.47 -3.14 17.94
C LEU A 61 0.24 -4.45 17.19
N VAL A 62 0.80 -4.57 15.99
CA VAL A 62 0.68 -5.79 15.16
C VAL A 62 1.42 -6.95 15.83
N LYS A 63 0.80 -8.13 15.81
CA LYS A 63 1.35 -9.35 16.40
C LYS A 63 1.38 -10.47 15.37
N VAL A 64 2.37 -11.32 15.45
CA VAL A 64 2.45 -12.59 14.70
C VAL A 64 1.23 -13.45 15.04
N GLY A 65 0.65 -14.10 14.03
CA GLY A 65 -0.60 -14.86 14.15
C GLY A 65 -1.88 -14.01 14.01
N GLN A 66 -1.77 -12.68 14.00
CA GLN A 66 -2.93 -11.80 13.80
C GLN A 66 -3.50 -11.97 12.40
N LYS A 67 -4.85 -12.11 12.29
CA LYS A 67 -5.55 -12.17 11.01
C LYS A 67 -5.41 -10.85 10.25
N VAL A 68 -5.16 -10.97 8.94
CA VAL A 68 -5.06 -9.85 8.03
C VAL A 68 -5.83 -10.08 6.74
N LEU A 69 -6.16 -8.99 6.07
CA LEU A 69 -6.80 -8.96 4.76
C LEU A 69 -5.96 -8.09 3.83
N ALA A 70 -5.72 -8.54 2.62
CA ALA A 70 -5.08 -7.73 1.58
C ALA A 70 -6.07 -7.45 0.45
N ILE A 71 -6.11 -6.21 -0.02
CA ILE A 71 -6.95 -5.79 -1.13
C ILE A 71 -6.06 -5.31 -2.26
N GLY A 72 -6.36 -5.73 -3.49
CA GLY A 72 -5.62 -5.33 -4.67
C GLY A 72 -6.34 -5.69 -5.96
N ASN A 73 -5.64 -5.48 -7.07
CA ASN A 73 -6.11 -5.80 -8.42
C ASN A 73 -5.15 -6.79 -9.10
N PRO A 74 -4.92 -7.98 -8.52
CA PRO A 74 -3.98 -8.94 -9.07
C PRO A 74 -4.40 -9.37 -10.47
N PHE A 75 -3.44 -9.33 -11.41
CA PHE A 75 -3.66 -9.72 -12.82
C PHE A 75 -4.83 -8.99 -13.50
N GLY A 76 -5.20 -7.79 -13.03
CA GLY A 76 -6.34 -7.02 -13.55
C GLY A 76 -7.70 -7.40 -12.96
N PHE A 77 -7.77 -8.37 -12.04
CA PHE A 77 -8.99 -8.69 -11.31
C PHE A 77 -9.26 -7.63 -10.25
N THR A 78 -10.18 -6.71 -10.56
CA THR A 78 -10.50 -5.55 -9.74
C THR A 78 -11.12 -5.95 -8.41
N GLY A 79 -10.63 -5.39 -7.29
CA GLY A 79 -11.22 -5.56 -5.98
C GLY A 79 -11.04 -6.95 -5.38
N THR A 80 -9.97 -7.65 -5.72
CA THR A 80 -9.65 -8.96 -5.12
C THR A 80 -9.28 -8.79 -3.64
N LEU A 81 -9.97 -9.56 -2.79
CA LEU A 81 -9.69 -9.67 -1.36
C LEU A 81 -9.05 -11.02 -1.06
N THR A 82 -7.90 -11.00 -0.39
CA THR A 82 -7.26 -12.20 0.14
C THR A 82 -7.12 -12.12 1.65
N SER A 83 -7.01 -13.25 2.33
CA SER A 83 -6.87 -13.30 3.78
C SER A 83 -5.71 -14.21 4.19
N GLY A 84 -5.12 -13.90 5.33
CA GLY A 84 -4.04 -14.67 5.92
C GLY A 84 -3.76 -14.18 7.33
N ILE A 85 -2.54 -14.40 7.78
CA ILE A 85 -2.04 -13.95 9.08
C ILE A 85 -0.76 -13.12 8.92
N VAL A 86 -0.39 -12.39 9.96
CA VAL A 86 0.97 -11.89 10.12
C VAL A 86 1.86 -13.09 10.42
N SER A 87 2.74 -13.46 9.48
CA SER A 87 3.63 -14.60 9.62
C SER A 87 4.91 -14.23 10.40
N ARG A 88 5.40 -12.99 10.25
CA ARG A 88 6.61 -12.48 10.87
C ARG A 88 6.63 -10.95 10.88
N ILE A 89 7.30 -10.38 11.88
CA ILE A 89 7.64 -8.96 11.90
C ILE A 89 9.16 -8.86 11.83
N ASP A 90 9.67 -8.26 10.74
CA ASP A 90 11.09 -7.99 10.57
C ASP A 90 11.40 -6.59 11.11
N TYR A 91 11.80 -6.50 12.36
CA TYR A 91 12.15 -5.24 13.01
C TYR A 91 13.41 -4.60 12.42
N THR A 92 14.33 -5.39 11.86
CA THR A 92 15.58 -4.91 11.27
C THR A 92 15.33 -4.18 9.95
N LYS A 93 14.49 -4.77 9.10
CA LYS A 93 14.14 -4.21 7.78
C LYS A 93 12.87 -3.36 7.82
N GLY A 94 12.17 -3.33 8.96
CA GLY A 94 10.88 -2.66 9.09
C GLY A 94 9.86 -3.20 8.11
N ARG A 95 9.57 -4.51 8.14
CA ARG A 95 8.60 -5.16 7.25
C ARG A 95 7.67 -6.08 8.03
N ILE A 96 6.41 -6.12 7.60
CA ILE A 96 5.43 -7.11 8.02
C ILE A 96 5.39 -8.18 6.95
N GLN A 97 5.62 -9.44 7.34
CA GLN A 97 5.44 -10.60 6.48
C GLN A 97 4.06 -11.21 6.71
N THR A 98 3.38 -11.59 5.63
CA THR A 98 2.07 -12.24 5.66
C THR A 98 2.01 -13.39 4.65
N ASP A 99 1.20 -14.39 4.92
CA ASP A 99 0.83 -15.45 3.98
C ASP A 99 -0.45 -15.13 3.19
N ALA A 100 -1.13 -14.01 3.49
CA ALA A 100 -2.17 -13.50 2.61
C ALA A 100 -1.61 -13.34 1.18
N ALA A 101 -2.34 -13.83 0.19
CA ALA A 101 -1.85 -13.83 -1.19
C ALA A 101 -1.66 -12.39 -1.71
N ILE A 102 -0.42 -11.96 -1.81
CA ILE A 102 -0.01 -10.71 -2.45
C ILE A 102 0.63 -11.09 -3.79
N ASN A 103 -0.03 -10.73 -4.88
CA ASN A 103 0.44 -10.97 -6.25
C ASN A 103 0.67 -9.65 -6.97
N PRO A 104 1.32 -9.64 -8.15
CA PRO A 104 1.42 -8.45 -8.99
C PRO A 104 0.06 -7.81 -9.22
N GLY A 105 -0.06 -6.50 -8.93
CA GLY A 105 -1.32 -5.75 -8.89
C GLY A 105 -1.88 -5.52 -7.47
N CYS A 106 -1.34 -6.20 -6.44
CA CYS A 106 -1.65 -5.88 -5.04
C CYS A 106 -0.70 -4.82 -4.44
N SER A 107 0.43 -4.56 -5.09
CA SER A 107 1.43 -3.58 -4.63
C SER A 107 0.83 -2.19 -4.49
N GLY A 108 1.15 -1.51 -3.39
CA GLY A 108 0.58 -0.21 -3.04
C GLY A 108 -0.80 -0.29 -2.40
N GLY A 109 -1.44 -1.46 -2.40
CA GLY A 109 -2.73 -1.71 -1.73
C GLY A 109 -2.60 -1.90 -0.23
N PRO A 110 -3.72 -1.83 0.51
CA PRO A 110 -3.72 -1.94 1.95
C PRO A 110 -3.63 -3.38 2.44
N LEU A 111 -2.87 -3.58 3.53
CA LEU A 111 -2.98 -4.73 4.41
C LEU A 111 -3.77 -4.29 5.65
N LEU A 112 -4.90 -4.94 5.91
CA LEU A 112 -5.87 -4.57 6.93
C LEU A 112 -5.84 -5.53 8.11
N ASN A 113 -6.17 -5.02 9.30
CA ASN A 113 -6.52 -5.85 10.45
C ASN A 113 -8.02 -6.25 10.40
N SER A 114 -8.48 -7.03 11.38
CA SER A 114 -9.87 -7.47 11.49
C SER A 114 -10.88 -6.35 11.78
N LYS A 115 -10.41 -5.16 12.14
CA LYS A 115 -11.25 -3.95 12.33
C LYS A 115 -11.38 -3.13 11.04
N GLY A 116 -10.73 -3.54 9.94
CA GLY A 116 -10.68 -2.80 8.68
C GLY A 116 -9.74 -1.60 8.70
N GLU A 117 -8.80 -1.54 9.67
CA GLU A 117 -7.78 -0.49 9.73
C GLU A 117 -6.54 -0.93 8.95
N VAL A 118 -5.93 -0.01 8.22
CA VAL A 118 -4.67 -0.27 7.50
C VAL A 118 -3.54 -0.39 8.50
N ILE A 119 -2.85 -1.54 8.50
CA ILE A 119 -1.66 -1.81 9.32
C ILE A 119 -0.38 -1.88 8.50
N GLY A 120 -0.51 -1.99 7.18
CA GLY A 120 0.62 -2.00 6.26
C GLY A 120 0.20 -1.70 4.83
N ILE A 121 1.20 -1.42 3.99
CA ILE A 121 1.05 -1.23 2.55
C ILE A 121 1.77 -2.37 1.85
N SER A 122 1.05 -3.14 1.05
CA SER A 122 1.60 -4.27 0.29
C SER A 122 2.69 -3.80 -0.66
N GLN A 123 3.86 -4.39 -0.58
CA GLN A 123 5.03 -3.97 -1.35
C GLN A 123 5.40 -4.98 -2.43
N SER A 124 5.69 -6.20 -2.01
CA SER A 124 6.25 -7.22 -2.88
C SER A 124 6.02 -8.62 -2.32
N ILE A 125 6.33 -9.61 -3.13
CA ILE A 125 6.46 -11.00 -2.72
C ILE A 125 7.95 -11.35 -2.57
N TYR A 126 8.27 -12.28 -1.67
CA TYR A 126 9.56 -12.94 -1.68
C TYR A 126 9.59 -13.89 -2.87
N ASN A 127 10.55 -13.72 -3.77
CA ASN A 127 10.59 -14.44 -5.03
C ASN A 127 12.02 -14.79 -5.43
N PRO A 128 12.61 -15.82 -4.79
CA PRO A 128 13.99 -16.22 -5.06
C PRO A 128 14.21 -16.73 -6.49
N ASP A 129 13.19 -17.33 -7.09
CA ASP A 129 13.27 -17.96 -8.41
C ASP A 129 12.74 -17.05 -9.54
N LYS A 130 12.46 -15.77 -9.24
CA LYS A 130 11.86 -14.79 -10.17
C LYS A 130 10.53 -15.24 -10.79
N ASN A 131 9.82 -16.14 -10.14
CA ASN A 131 8.45 -16.51 -10.49
C ASN A 131 7.49 -15.37 -10.14
N ILE A 132 6.44 -15.19 -10.92
CA ILE A 132 5.42 -14.14 -10.70
C ILE A 132 4.37 -14.56 -9.65
N SER A 133 4.45 -15.77 -9.13
CA SER A 133 3.45 -16.32 -8.20
C SER A 133 3.85 -16.13 -6.74
N ASN A 134 2.87 -15.83 -5.91
CA ASN A 134 3.04 -15.81 -4.44
C ASN A 134 3.25 -17.24 -3.93
N ILE A 135 4.29 -17.44 -3.12
CA ILE A 135 4.63 -18.70 -2.46
C ILE A 135 4.31 -18.68 -0.96
N GLY A 136 3.40 -17.81 -0.51
CA GLY A 136 3.05 -17.65 0.91
C GLY A 136 3.96 -16.67 1.66
N ILE A 137 4.76 -15.86 0.96
CA ILE A 137 5.65 -14.84 1.56
C ILE A 137 5.38 -13.50 0.89
N GLY A 138 4.41 -12.77 1.41
CA GLY A 138 4.14 -11.39 1.07
C GLY A 138 4.77 -10.42 2.07
N LEU A 139 5.22 -9.26 1.59
CA LEU A 139 5.84 -8.23 2.41
C LEU A 139 5.02 -6.93 2.33
N ALA A 140 4.86 -6.29 3.48
CA ALA A 140 4.20 -5.00 3.59
C ALA A 140 5.04 -4.00 4.40
N ILE A 141 4.96 -2.74 4.01
CA ILE A 141 5.54 -1.61 4.74
C ILE A 141 4.62 -1.28 5.91
N PRO A 142 5.11 -1.20 7.17
CA PRO A 142 4.28 -0.84 8.30
C PRO A 142 3.61 0.52 8.13
N ILE A 143 2.34 0.65 8.52
CA ILE A 143 1.57 1.89 8.31
C ILE A 143 2.17 3.09 9.05
N ASN A 144 2.85 2.88 10.18
CA ASN A 144 3.46 3.99 10.92
C ASN A 144 4.62 4.63 10.14
N GLU A 145 5.31 3.89 9.26
CA GLU A 145 6.28 4.48 8.32
C GLU A 145 5.59 5.36 7.28
N ALA A 146 4.47 4.89 6.75
CA ALA A 146 3.69 5.67 5.79
C ALA A 146 3.11 6.96 6.43
N LYS A 147 2.66 6.89 7.70
CA LYS A 147 2.21 8.07 8.45
C LYS A 147 3.32 9.13 8.57
N LYS A 148 4.55 8.70 8.92
CA LYS A 148 5.71 9.60 8.99
C LYS A 148 6.02 10.24 7.63
N PHE A 149 5.92 9.47 6.57
CA PHE A 149 6.10 9.96 5.20
C PHE A 149 5.06 11.01 4.83
N ILE A 150 3.79 10.77 5.10
CA ILE A 150 2.70 11.73 4.84
C ILE A 150 2.93 13.02 5.61
N GLN A 151 3.32 12.94 6.88
CA GLN A 151 3.63 14.12 7.70
C GLN A 151 4.79 14.93 7.13
N SER A 152 5.88 14.28 6.71
CA SER A 152 7.04 14.97 6.12
C SER A 152 6.69 15.64 4.78
N ALA A 153 5.87 15.01 3.95
CA ALA A 153 5.40 15.58 2.69
C ALA A 153 4.51 16.82 2.91
N ASN A 154 3.62 16.79 3.90
CA ASN A 154 2.77 17.94 4.25
C ASN A 154 3.58 19.13 4.78
N LEU A 155 4.62 18.88 5.59
CA LEU A 155 5.52 19.93 6.08
C LEU A 155 6.30 20.59 4.95
N SER A 156 6.72 19.81 3.96
CA SER A 156 7.43 20.33 2.78
C SER A 156 6.53 21.16 1.85
N SER A 157 5.23 20.87 1.81
CA SER A 157 4.26 21.64 1.01
C SER A 157 3.88 22.98 1.63
N ASN A 158 4.01 23.11 2.95
CA ASN A 158 3.74 24.38 3.68
C ASN A 158 4.93 25.36 3.67
N LEU A 159 6.08 24.95 3.14
CA LEU A 159 7.29 25.77 3.03
C LEU A 159 7.50 26.35 1.61
N LYS A 160 6.58 26.16 0.69
CA LYS A 160 6.53 26.73 -0.66
C LYS A 160 5.35 27.68 -0.76
#